data_922a74b712be7efc00e4ea6ea0ff2869
#
_entry.id   922a74b712be7efc00e4ea6ea0ff2869
#
_cell.length_a   1.000
_cell.length_b   1.000
_cell.length_c   1.000
_cell.angle_alpha   90.00
_cell.angle_beta   90.00
_cell.angle_gamma   90.00
#
_symmetry.space_group_name_H-M   'P 1'
#
loop_
_entity.id
_entity.type
_entity.pdbx_description
1 polymer ?
#
loop_
_entity_poly.entity_id
_entity_poly.type
_entity_poly.pdbx_seq_one_letter_code
_entity_poly.pdbx_strand_id
1 'polypeptide(L)'
;MARRINQESTGHGVNELNERKRRVLWAVVQDYADTAEPVGSRTIARKYDLGVSSATIRNEMQDLEDEGYLEQPHTSAGRIPSIKGYRFYVDWLMQPSPVSSEEEHMIDHMLMDHVNRQEEIFRNMAKAVAVLTHT
;
A
#
# COMPACT_ATOMS: atom_id res chain seq x y z
N MET A 1 16.40 6.66 -18.54
CA MET A 1 16.15 7.86 -19.32
C MET A 1 14.83 8.49 -18.94
N ALA A 2 13.77 7.76 -19.09
CA ALA A 2 12.45 8.31 -18.77
C ALA A 2 12.37 8.77 -17.32
N ARG A 3 13.09 8.11 -16.47
CA ARG A 3 13.08 8.46 -15.06
C ARG A 3 13.56 9.86 -14.78
N ARG A 4 14.57 10.29 -15.50
CA ARG A 4 15.12 11.60 -15.28
C ARG A 4 14.15 12.69 -15.60
N ILE A 5 13.43 12.47 -16.67
CA ILE A 5 12.44 13.45 -17.10
C ILE A 5 11.38 13.59 -16.03
N ASN A 6 10.98 12.48 -15.48
CA ASN A 6 9.97 12.53 -14.44
C ASN A 6 10.42 13.30 -13.23
N GLN A 7 11.69 13.14 -12.90
CA GLN A 7 12.21 13.84 -11.74
C GLN A 7 12.13 15.34 -11.90
N GLU A 8 12.42 15.77 -13.10
CA GLU A 8 12.39 17.21 -13.33
C GLU A 8 11.00 17.76 -13.34
N SER A 9 10.10 16.99 -13.90
CA SER A 9 8.78 17.53 -14.10
C SER A 9 8.03 17.72 -12.79
N THR A 10 8.29 16.88 -11.83
CA THR A 10 7.54 16.95 -10.60
C THR A 10 8.09 17.95 -9.63
N GLY A 11 9.35 17.97 -9.48
CA GLY A 11 9.99 19.02 -8.69
C GLY A 11 9.74 19.03 -7.21
N HIS A 12 8.67 18.46 -6.72
CA HIS A 12 8.47 18.51 -5.28
C HIS A 12 7.76 17.26 -4.81
N GLY A 13 8.21 16.77 -3.70
CA GLY A 13 7.61 15.66 -3.01
C GLY A 13 7.94 14.32 -3.57
N VAL A 14 7.95 14.21 -4.88
CA VAL A 14 8.06 12.93 -5.53
C VAL A 14 9.41 12.29 -5.30
N ASN A 15 10.45 13.09 -5.34
CA ASN A 15 11.80 12.59 -5.28
C ASN A 15 12.51 12.96 -4.01
N GLU A 16 11.75 13.17 -2.97
CA GLU A 16 12.36 13.45 -1.68
C GLU A 16 13.16 12.28 -1.17
N LEU A 17 12.80 11.08 -1.60
CA LEU A 17 13.48 9.89 -1.14
C LEU A 17 14.43 9.38 -2.20
N ASN A 18 15.68 9.14 -1.81
CA ASN A 18 16.63 8.52 -2.70
C ASN A 18 16.33 7.02 -2.82
N GLU A 19 17.08 6.35 -3.67
CA GLU A 19 16.82 4.95 -3.97
C GLU A 19 16.90 4.07 -2.73
N ARG A 20 17.87 4.30 -1.88
CA ARG A 20 18.05 3.48 -0.69
C ARG A 20 16.88 3.63 0.26
N LYS A 21 16.45 4.86 0.51
CA LYS A 21 15.31 5.11 1.37
C LYS A 21 14.04 4.51 0.80
N ARG A 22 13.88 4.55 -0.50
CA ARG A 22 12.72 3.92 -1.14
C ARG A 22 12.70 2.43 -0.90
N ARG A 23 13.83 1.77 -1.04
CA ARG A 23 13.90 0.33 -0.81
C ARG A 23 13.61 -0.02 0.64
N VAL A 24 14.13 0.77 1.55
CA VAL A 24 13.87 0.53 2.97
C VAL A 24 12.40 0.73 3.28
N LEU A 25 11.81 1.81 2.79
CA LEU A 25 10.39 2.04 3.02
C LEU A 25 9.54 0.93 2.42
N TRP A 26 9.88 0.51 1.20
CA TRP A 26 9.18 -0.61 0.57
C TRP A 26 9.22 -1.86 1.45
N ALA A 27 10.40 -2.18 1.96
CA ALA A 27 10.56 -3.37 2.78
C ALA A 27 9.78 -3.28 4.09
N VAL A 28 9.77 -2.10 4.71
CA VAL A 28 9.03 -1.91 5.94
C VAL A 28 7.53 -2.08 5.71
N VAL A 29 7.00 -1.51 4.62
CA VAL A 29 5.59 -1.67 4.32
C VAL A 29 5.25 -3.12 4.04
N GLN A 30 6.10 -3.82 3.27
CA GLN A 30 5.89 -5.24 2.97
C GLN A 30 5.86 -6.07 4.24
N ASP A 31 6.84 -5.86 5.11
CA ASP A 31 6.92 -6.66 6.33
C ASP A 31 5.77 -6.37 7.27
N TYR A 32 5.41 -5.11 7.40
CA TYR A 32 4.29 -4.74 8.25
C TYR A 32 2.97 -5.29 7.72
N ALA A 33 2.80 -5.31 6.41
CA ALA A 33 1.61 -5.88 5.81
C ALA A 33 1.50 -7.38 6.11
N ASP A 34 2.63 -8.06 6.15
CA ASP A 34 2.63 -9.49 6.40
C ASP A 34 2.42 -9.84 7.86
N THR A 35 3.00 -9.08 8.76
CA THR A 35 3.06 -9.47 10.17
C THR A 35 2.16 -8.63 11.07
N ALA A 36 1.79 -7.43 10.63
CA ALA A 36 1.03 -6.48 11.43
C ALA A 36 1.77 -6.10 12.72
N GLU A 37 3.10 -6.23 12.72
CA GLU A 37 3.92 -5.91 13.88
C GLU A 37 4.96 -4.88 13.50
N PRO A 38 5.36 -4.01 14.44
CA PRO A 38 6.41 -3.04 14.15
C PRO A 38 7.66 -3.71 13.64
N VAL A 39 8.33 -3.05 12.73
CA VAL A 39 9.42 -3.63 11.94
C VAL A 39 10.75 -3.09 12.41
N GLY A 40 11.70 -4.00 12.67
CA GLY A 40 13.04 -3.63 13.09
C GLY A 40 14.05 -3.72 11.94
N SER A 41 15.15 -2.99 12.08
CA SER A 41 16.16 -2.97 11.03
C SER A 41 16.82 -4.33 10.81
N ARG A 42 16.98 -5.10 11.86
CA ARG A 42 17.57 -6.43 11.73
C ARG A 42 16.68 -7.37 10.94
N THR A 43 15.38 -7.27 11.17
CA THR A 43 14.42 -8.07 10.42
C THR A 43 14.48 -7.74 8.94
N ILE A 44 14.54 -6.46 8.63
CA ILE A 44 14.64 -6.03 7.24
C ILE A 44 15.94 -6.54 6.61
N ALA A 45 17.04 -6.42 7.34
CA ALA A 45 18.33 -6.87 6.81
C ALA A 45 18.32 -8.37 6.53
N ARG A 46 17.62 -9.12 7.37
CA ARG A 46 17.59 -10.58 7.23
C ARG A 46 16.64 -11.07 6.16
N LYS A 47 15.48 -10.44 6.06
CA LYS A 47 14.42 -10.90 5.15
C LYS A 47 14.55 -10.35 3.74
N TYR A 48 15.12 -9.18 3.59
CA TYR A 48 15.15 -8.49 2.31
C TYR A 48 16.58 -8.19 1.93
N ASP A 49 16.91 -8.49 0.69
CA ASP A 49 18.28 -8.28 0.22
C ASP A 49 18.42 -6.87 -0.32
N LEU A 50 18.71 -5.93 0.56
CA LEU A 50 18.86 -4.54 0.18
C LEU A 50 20.30 -4.15 -0.08
N GLY A 51 21.24 -5.08 0.14
CA GLY A 51 22.63 -4.83 -0.17
C GLY A 51 23.35 -3.92 0.80
N VAL A 52 22.79 -3.67 1.98
CA VAL A 52 23.42 -2.81 2.97
C VAL A 52 23.26 -3.45 4.35
N SER A 53 24.06 -2.97 5.31
CA SER A 53 24.07 -3.52 6.66
C SER A 53 22.83 -3.10 7.43
N SER A 54 22.56 -3.83 8.52
CA SER A 54 21.42 -3.47 9.38
C SER A 54 21.64 -2.10 10.02
N ALA A 55 22.88 -1.71 10.27
CA ALA A 55 23.14 -0.39 10.81
C ALA A 55 22.75 0.69 9.80
N THR A 56 23.07 0.48 8.53
CA THR A 56 22.66 1.40 7.50
C THR A 56 21.15 1.47 7.37
N ILE A 57 20.50 0.31 7.44
CA ILE A 57 19.05 0.28 7.38
C ILE A 57 18.45 1.03 8.55
N ARG A 58 19.02 0.88 9.73
CA ARG A 58 18.54 1.61 10.90
C ARG A 58 18.62 3.11 10.69
N ASN A 59 19.73 3.57 10.13
CA ASN A 59 19.89 5.00 9.87
C ASN A 59 18.86 5.50 8.86
N GLU A 60 18.62 4.71 7.82
CA GLU A 60 17.62 5.11 6.83
C GLU A 60 16.22 5.11 7.43
N MET A 61 15.93 4.16 8.32
CA MET A 61 14.64 4.14 8.99
C MET A 61 14.48 5.36 9.89
N GLN A 62 15.55 5.78 10.55
CA GLN A 62 15.50 6.98 11.37
C GLN A 62 15.23 8.21 10.52
N ASP A 63 15.88 8.31 9.39
CA ASP A 63 15.63 9.42 8.47
C ASP A 63 14.20 9.41 7.97
N LEU A 64 13.69 8.23 7.65
CA LEU A 64 12.31 8.11 7.20
C LEU A 64 11.33 8.52 8.28
N GLU A 65 11.65 8.21 9.52
CA GLU A 65 10.82 8.65 10.64
C GLU A 65 10.87 10.16 10.78
N ASP A 66 12.07 10.73 10.72
CA ASP A 66 12.23 12.17 10.84
C ASP A 66 11.49 12.93 9.75
N GLU A 67 11.41 12.32 8.57
CA GLU A 67 10.71 12.94 7.44
C GLU A 67 9.23 12.60 7.40
N GLY A 68 8.75 11.84 8.36
CA GLY A 68 7.32 11.57 8.50
C GLY A 68 6.79 10.36 7.78
N TYR A 69 7.67 9.55 7.17
CA TYR A 69 7.21 8.35 6.45
C TYR A 69 7.03 7.15 7.35
N LEU A 70 7.69 7.12 8.49
CA LEU A 70 7.57 6.04 9.46
C LEU A 70 7.24 6.63 10.82
N GLU A 71 6.68 5.79 11.68
CA GLU A 71 6.36 6.17 13.06
C GLU A 71 6.88 5.11 14.00
N GLN A 72 7.23 5.54 15.21
CA GLN A 72 7.64 4.60 16.25
C GLN A 72 6.51 4.45 17.26
N PRO A 73 5.93 3.24 17.36
CA PRO A 73 4.91 3.01 18.38
C PRO A 73 5.50 3.13 19.78
N HIS A 74 4.67 3.51 20.74
CA HIS A 74 5.13 3.73 22.10
C HIS A 74 5.73 2.50 22.74
N THR A 75 5.25 1.33 22.38
CA THR A 75 5.60 0.09 23.08
C THR A 75 6.64 -0.74 22.35
N SER A 76 7.26 -0.19 21.33
CA SER A 76 8.17 -0.99 20.51
C SER A 76 9.31 -0.14 19.98
N ALA A 77 10.47 -0.78 19.80
CA ALA A 77 11.61 -0.15 19.15
C ALA A 77 11.49 -0.17 17.64
N GLY A 78 10.55 -0.94 17.10
CA GLY A 78 10.35 -1.02 15.66
C GLY A 78 9.60 0.18 15.11
N ARG A 79 9.37 0.13 13.81
CA ARG A 79 8.69 1.23 13.12
C ARG A 79 7.50 0.69 12.35
N ILE A 80 6.49 1.53 12.17
CA ILE A 80 5.36 1.23 11.31
C ILE A 80 5.23 2.33 10.28
N PRO A 81 4.61 2.06 9.13
CA PRO A 81 4.41 3.11 8.14
C PRO A 81 3.38 4.13 8.64
N SER A 82 3.66 5.40 8.38
CA SER A 82 2.69 6.46 8.61
C SER A 82 1.74 6.54 7.42
N ILE A 83 0.72 7.38 7.54
CA ILE A 83 -0.18 7.63 6.40
C ILE A 83 0.63 8.16 5.22
N LYS A 84 1.57 9.07 5.47
CA LYS A 84 2.43 9.60 4.43
C LYS A 84 3.27 8.48 3.79
N GLY A 85 3.78 7.56 4.62
CA GLY A 85 4.54 6.43 4.11
C GLY A 85 3.73 5.51 3.24
N TYR A 86 2.52 5.18 3.66
CA TYR A 86 1.63 4.35 2.84
C TYR A 86 1.30 5.01 1.52
N ARG A 87 1.03 6.31 1.55
CA ARG A 87 0.69 7.04 0.34
C ARG A 87 1.85 7.01 -0.65
N PHE A 88 3.06 7.24 -0.15
CA PHE A 88 4.23 7.17 -1.01
C PHE A 88 4.40 5.77 -1.59
N TYR A 89 4.17 4.75 -0.76
CA TYR A 89 4.28 3.37 -1.20
C TYR A 89 3.28 3.09 -2.33
N VAL A 90 2.03 3.47 -2.14
CA VAL A 90 1.00 3.21 -3.14
C VAL A 90 1.29 3.95 -4.44
N ASP A 91 1.73 5.18 -4.33
CA ASP A 91 1.93 6.02 -5.51
C ASP A 91 3.20 5.65 -6.27
N TRP A 92 4.25 5.22 -5.58
CA TRP A 92 5.55 5.13 -6.19
C TRP A 92 6.27 3.80 -6.06
N LEU A 93 5.94 3.01 -5.06
CA LEU A 93 6.71 1.81 -4.75
C LEU A 93 5.96 0.51 -5.01
N MET A 94 4.65 0.55 -4.93
CA MET A 94 3.85 -0.66 -5.07
C MET A 94 3.89 -1.18 -6.50
N GLN A 95 4.14 -2.47 -6.62
CA GLN A 95 4.10 -3.12 -7.92
C GLN A 95 3.03 -4.18 -7.87
N PRO A 96 1.93 -3.96 -8.58
CA PRO A 96 0.86 -4.95 -8.56
C PRO A 96 1.36 -6.25 -9.18
N SER A 97 1.03 -7.34 -8.53
CA SER A 97 1.35 -8.64 -9.06
C SER A 97 0.40 -8.95 -10.22
N PRO A 98 0.89 -9.61 -11.26
CA PRO A 98 -0.01 -10.04 -12.32
C PRO A 98 -1.07 -10.97 -11.74
N VAL A 99 -2.29 -10.78 -12.15
CA VAL A 99 -3.39 -11.61 -11.71
C VAL A 99 -3.47 -12.82 -12.63
N SER A 100 -3.56 -14.01 -12.07
CA SER A 100 -3.67 -15.22 -12.88
C SER A 100 -5.05 -15.26 -13.55
N SER A 101 -5.15 -16.07 -14.60
CA SER A 101 -6.43 -16.22 -15.28
C SER A 101 -7.51 -16.70 -14.33
N GLU A 102 -7.17 -17.60 -13.44
CA GLU A 102 -8.13 -18.13 -12.48
C GLU A 102 -8.58 -17.05 -11.49
N GLU A 103 -7.62 -16.29 -11.00
CA GLU A 103 -7.96 -15.21 -10.08
C GLU A 103 -8.79 -14.14 -10.75
N GLU A 104 -8.44 -13.81 -11.98
CA GLU A 104 -9.20 -12.84 -12.75
C GLU A 104 -10.63 -13.31 -12.95
N HIS A 105 -10.78 -14.59 -13.27
CA HIS A 105 -12.10 -15.17 -13.47
C HIS A 105 -12.92 -15.13 -12.18
N MET A 106 -12.26 -15.43 -11.08
CA MET A 106 -12.91 -15.42 -9.78
C MET A 106 -13.36 -14.01 -9.40
N ILE A 107 -12.49 -13.01 -9.63
CA ILE A 107 -12.84 -11.64 -9.33
C ILE A 107 -14.02 -11.19 -10.18
N ASP A 108 -14.01 -11.52 -11.46
CA ASP A 108 -15.12 -11.17 -12.35
C ASP A 108 -16.42 -11.79 -11.86
N HIS A 109 -16.35 -13.04 -11.46
CA HIS A 109 -17.53 -13.74 -10.98
C HIS A 109 -18.10 -13.09 -9.72
N MET A 110 -17.21 -12.72 -8.79
CA MET A 110 -17.64 -12.08 -7.55
C MET A 110 -18.23 -10.71 -7.82
N LEU A 111 -17.66 -9.98 -8.76
CA LEU A 111 -18.18 -8.67 -9.12
C LEU A 111 -19.57 -8.79 -9.75
N MET A 112 -19.74 -9.76 -10.64
CA MET A 112 -21.03 -9.96 -11.27
C MET A 112 -22.09 -10.37 -10.27
N ASP A 113 -21.73 -11.22 -9.32
CA ASP A 113 -22.66 -11.58 -8.26
C ASP A 113 -23.09 -10.38 -7.46
N HIS A 114 -22.13 -9.51 -7.16
CA HIS A 114 -22.44 -8.31 -6.39
C HIS A 114 -23.39 -7.39 -7.17
N VAL A 115 -23.10 -7.18 -8.43
CA VAL A 115 -23.93 -6.34 -9.29
C VAL A 115 -25.33 -6.90 -9.40
N ASN A 116 -25.43 -8.21 -9.60
CA ASN A 116 -26.73 -8.86 -9.74
C ASN A 116 -27.57 -8.72 -8.47
N ARG A 117 -26.95 -8.83 -7.31
CA ARG A 117 -27.68 -8.65 -6.06
C ARG A 117 -28.16 -7.21 -5.90
N GLN A 118 -27.35 -6.25 -6.29
CA GLN A 118 -27.76 -4.85 -6.23
C GLN A 118 -28.95 -4.60 -7.13
N GLU A 119 -28.92 -5.16 -8.33
CA GLU A 119 -30.03 -5.01 -9.25
C GLU A 119 -31.31 -5.64 -8.70
N GLU A 120 -31.17 -6.78 -8.08
CA GLU A 120 -32.33 -7.48 -7.52
C GLU A 120 -32.95 -6.68 -6.39
N ILE A 121 -32.12 -6.14 -5.51
CA ILE A 121 -32.59 -5.32 -4.41
C ILE A 121 -33.32 -4.10 -4.97
N PHE A 122 -32.75 -3.47 -5.96
CA PHE A 122 -33.35 -2.29 -6.58
C PHE A 122 -34.70 -2.62 -7.19
N ARG A 123 -34.77 -3.75 -7.89
CA ARG A 123 -35.99 -4.18 -8.54
C ARG A 123 -37.09 -4.46 -7.51
N ASN A 124 -36.72 -5.13 -6.41
CA ASN A 124 -37.65 -5.41 -5.36
C ASN A 124 -38.17 -4.15 -4.69
N MET A 125 -37.30 -3.16 -4.49
CA MET A 125 -37.74 -1.90 -3.92
C MET A 125 -38.68 -1.16 -4.85
N ALA A 126 -38.40 -1.19 -6.14
CA ALA A 126 -39.27 -0.57 -7.11
C ALA A 126 -40.67 -1.19 -7.11
N LYS A 127 -40.73 -2.51 -6.98
CA LYS A 127 -42.01 -3.20 -6.89
C LYS A 127 -42.78 -2.79 -5.64
N ALA A 128 -42.08 -2.70 -4.52
CA ALA A 128 -42.74 -2.33 -3.27
C ALA A 128 -43.31 -0.92 -3.38
N VAL A 129 -42.56 0.00 -3.96
CA VAL A 129 -43.01 1.37 -4.14
C VAL A 129 -44.23 1.40 -5.04
N ALA A 130 -44.20 0.63 -6.12
CA ALA A 130 -45.33 0.60 -7.05
C ALA A 130 -46.60 0.09 -6.35
N VAL A 131 -46.48 -0.93 -5.51
CA VAL A 131 -47.62 -1.46 -4.76
C VAL A 131 -48.15 -0.39 -3.81
N LEU A 132 -47.28 0.30 -3.12
CA LEU A 132 -47.71 1.31 -2.14
C LEU A 132 -48.35 2.54 -2.77
N THR A 133 -47.91 2.88 -3.95
CA THR A 133 -48.41 4.11 -4.61
C THR A 133 -49.53 3.84 -5.56
N HIS A 134 -49.81 2.57 -5.86
CA HIS A 134 -50.79 2.20 -6.84
C HIS A 134 -52.15 2.00 -6.18
N THR A 135 -52.66 2.96 -5.55
CA THR A 135 -53.98 2.88 -4.94
C THR A 135 -54.92 3.93 -5.53
#